data_bf11709025b8af3499c4ce3ad47c112d
#
_entry.id   bf11709025b8af3499c4ce3ad47c112d
#
_cell.length_a   1.000
_cell.length_b   1.000
_cell.length_c   1.000
_cell.angle_alpha   90.00
_cell.angle_beta   90.00
_cell.angle_gamma   90.00
#
_symmetry.space_group_name_H-M   'P 1'
#
loop_
_entity.id
_entity.type
_entity.pdbx_description
1 polymer ?
#
loop_
_entity_poly.entity_id
_entity_poly.type
_entity_poly.pdbx_seq_one_letter_code
_entity_poly.pdbx_strand_id
1 'polypeptide(L)'
;AKGLCHAMIEHQPTRDVEGNKLYKTVAEEQAAGVRPYAVIIKPGQVLGWRFDGGKLMQVRYMESVEVADGDFGVKLVDQVRVLEPGSWRTYRKPEKGGAWVAEASGSTNLTYIPWVTFYTGRTGPMTAKPPLLELAHLNVKHWQSQSDQDNLLHVARVPLLFVFTDNEEFQLTISSASATRMPKDGNAKYVEHTGAAITAGRDSLNDLVDDMRMAGAKLLQKDKQAVKTAAQANEEAAQE
;
A
#
# COMPACT_ATOMS: atom_id res chain seq x y z
N ALA A 1 -0.64 2.79 -1.00
CA ALA A 1 0.49 3.53 -1.60
C ALA A 1 0.68 4.85 -0.86
N LYS A 2 1.95 5.26 -0.59
CA LYS A 2 2.23 6.51 0.17
C LYS A 2 2.55 7.71 -0.74
N GLY A 3 2.43 7.55 -2.07
CA GLY A 3 2.69 8.63 -3.05
C GLY A 3 4.15 9.04 -3.18
N LEU A 4 5.07 8.19 -2.74
CA LEU A 4 6.51 8.41 -2.87
C LEU A 4 7.27 7.07 -2.91
N CYS A 5 8.50 7.10 -3.40
CA CYS A 5 9.49 6.03 -3.24
C CYS A 5 10.88 6.64 -3.12
N HIS A 6 11.83 5.85 -2.69
CA HIS A 6 13.18 6.33 -2.46
C HIS A 6 14.19 5.51 -3.26
N ALA A 7 15.24 6.16 -3.69
CA ALA A 7 16.44 5.51 -4.23
C ALA A 7 17.65 5.95 -3.41
N MET A 8 18.42 4.99 -2.97
CA MET A 8 19.72 5.20 -2.37
C MET A 8 20.79 4.77 -3.36
N ILE A 9 21.82 5.57 -3.50
CA ILE A 9 22.97 5.22 -4.32
C ILE A 9 24.02 4.56 -3.45
N GLU A 10 24.32 3.32 -3.75
CA GLU A 10 25.39 2.53 -3.13
C GLU A 10 26.55 2.34 -4.09
N HIS A 11 27.69 2.04 -3.52
CA HIS A 11 28.89 1.66 -4.25
C HIS A 11 29.43 0.37 -3.65
N GLN A 12 29.88 -0.54 -4.48
CA GLN A 12 30.55 -1.74 -4.00
C GLN A 12 31.81 -1.35 -3.21
N PRO A 13 32.16 -2.09 -2.15
CA PRO A 13 33.35 -1.79 -1.37
C PRO A 13 34.60 -1.89 -2.24
N THR A 14 35.43 -0.88 -2.21
CA THR A 14 36.76 -0.84 -2.88
C THR A 14 37.90 -1.12 -1.93
N ARG A 15 37.57 -1.34 -0.65
CA ARG A 15 38.48 -1.70 0.41
C ARG A 15 37.97 -2.93 1.15
N ASP A 16 38.92 -3.72 1.66
CA ASP A 16 38.59 -4.85 2.55
C ASP A 16 38.26 -4.36 3.98
N VAL A 17 37.95 -5.32 4.87
CA VAL A 17 37.64 -5.06 6.28
C VAL A 17 38.77 -4.43 7.05
N GLU A 18 40.02 -4.67 6.60
CA GLU A 18 41.25 -4.13 7.18
C GLU A 18 41.60 -2.74 6.63
N GLY A 19 40.85 -2.23 5.62
CA GLY A 19 41.04 -0.92 5.01
C GLY A 19 42.00 -0.91 3.82
N ASN A 20 42.54 -2.06 3.40
CA ASN A 20 43.40 -2.17 2.24
C ASN A 20 42.61 -2.03 0.94
N LYS A 21 43.22 -1.46 -0.09
CA LYS A 21 42.59 -1.36 -1.40
C LYS A 21 42.45 -2.75 -2.03
N LEU A 22 41.19 -3.11 -2.42
CA LEU A 22 40.92 -4.34 -3.16
C LEU A 22 41.42 -4.26 -4.62
N TYR A 23 41.46 -3.07 -5.18
CA TYR A 23 41.90 -2.81 -6.56
C TYR A 23 43.04 -1.78 -6.53
N LYS A 24 44.11 -2.05 -7.30
CA LYS A 24 45.27 -1.18 -7.36
C LYS A 24 45.07 -0.03 -8.34
N THR A 25 44.31 -0.26 -9.39
CA THR A 25 44.07 0.71 -10.46
C THR A 25 42.57 0.84 -10.79
N VAL A 26 42.19 1.96 -11.38
CA VAL A 26 40.84 2.20 -11.88
C VAL A 26 40.45 1.19 -12.97
N ALA A 27 41.40 0.73 -13.77
CA ALA A 27 41.18 -0.28 -14.78
C ALA A 27 40.80 -1.64 -14.16
N GLU A 28 41.37 -2.03 -13.03
CA GLU A 28 41.02 -3.24 -12.28
C GLU A 28 39.65 -3.11 -11.64
N GLU A 29 39.28 -1.95 -11.09
CA GLU A 29 37.93 -1.66 -10.59
C GLU A 29 36.86 -1.82 -11.69
N GLN A 30 37.13 -1.23 -12.87
CA GLN A 30 36.24 -1.33 -14.02
C GLN A 30 36.11 -2.75 -14.56
N ALA A 31 37.22 -3.49 -14.64
CA ALA A 31 37.23 -4.88 -15.06
C ALA A 31 36.44 -5.79 -14.09
N ALA A 32 36.51 -5.49 -12.80
CA ALA A 32 35.72 -6.16 -11.76
C ALA A 32 34.24 -5.74 -11.74
N GLY A 33 33.80 -4.79 -12.59
CA GLY A 33 32.46 -4.31 -12.66
C GLY A 33 32.01 -3.43 -11.49
N VAL A 34 32.98 -2.89 -10.73
CA VAL A 34 32.72 -1.99 -9.61
C VAL A 34 32.12 -0.68 -10.12
N ARG A 35 30.89 -0.42 -9.73
CA ARG A 35 30.14 0.78 -10.15
C ARG A 35 29.12 1.18 -9.10
N PRO A 36 28.76 2.46 -9.03
CA PRO A 36 27.60 2.88 -8.24
C PRO A 36 26.32 2.26 -8.79
N TYR A 37 25.40 1.86 -7.92
CA TYR A 37 24.10 1.33 -8.27
C TYR A 37 23.01 1.92 -7.39
N ALA A 38 21.78 1.94 -7.89
CA ALA A 38 20.64 2.45 -7.16
C ALA A 38 19.86 1.30 -6.49
N VAL A 39 19.61 1.45 -5.20
CA VAL A 39 18.76 0.57 -4.42
C VAL A 39 17.42 1.26 -4.19
N ILE A 40 16.34 0.63 -4.62
CA ILE A 40 14.98 1.14 -4.42
C ILE A 40 14.50 0.77 -3.03
N ILE A 41 14.11 1.77 -2.25
CA ILE A 41 13.59 1.61 -0.90
C ILE A 41 12.12 2.02 -0.87
N LYS A 42 11.27 1.07 -0.49
CA LYS A 42 9.82 1.30 -0.39
C LYS A 42 9.51 2.19 0.81
N PRO A 43 8.48 3.04 0.75
CA PRO A 43 8.12 3.93 1.85
C PRO A 43 7.80 3.21 3.17
N GLY A 44 7.38 1.94 3.10
CA GLY A 44 7.12 1.10 4.27
C GLY A 44 8.38 0.63 5.00
N GLN A 45 9.52 0.66 4.33
CA GLN A 45 10.81 0.28 4.91
C GLN A 45 11.44 1.43 5.69
N VAL A 46 11.06 2.68 5.42
CA VAL A 46 11.62 3.87 6.10
C VAL A 46 11.01 3.97 7.50
N LEU A 47 11.86 3.88 8.51
CA LEU A 47 11.49 3.93 9.93
C LEU A 47 11.51 5.37 10.48
N GLY A 48 12.32 6.24 9.90
CA GLY A 48 12.39 7.63 10.30
C GLY A 48 13.52 8.40 9.64
N TRP A 49 13.44 9.71 9.75
CA TRP A 49 14.43 10.63 9.18
C TRP A 49 14.57 11.88 10.04
N ARG A 50 15.65 12.62 9.83
CA ARG A 50 15.91 13.93 10.45
C ARG A 50 16.46 14.89 9.41
N PHE A 51 15.85 16.06 9.34
CA PHE A 51 16.33 17.18 8.54
C PHE A 51 16.85 18.29 9.45
N ASP A 52 17.88 18.99 8.97
CA ASP A 52 18.38 20.21 9.56
C ASP A 52 18.73 21.18 8.42
N GLY A 53 18.23 22.44 8.51
CA GLY A 53 18.44 23.45 7.49
C GLY A 53 18.06 23.03 6.07
N GLY A 54 17.03 22.16 5.91
CA GLY A 54 16.60 21.62 4.63
C GLY A 54 17.46 20.45 4.10
N LYS A 55 18.52 20.06 4.81
CA LYS A 55 19.39 18.94 4.46
C LYS A 55 18.99 17.68 5.24
N LEU A 56 19.04 16.51 4.57
CA LEU A 56 18.80 15.22 5.21
C LEU A 56 20.03 14.85 6.04
N MET A 57 19.88 14.83 7.36
CA MET A 57 20.98 14.55 8.32
C MET A 57 20.97 13.11 8.81
N GLN A 58 19.84 12.43 8.76
CA GLN A 58 19.74 11.03 9.12
C GLN A 58 18.54 10.38 8.41
N VAL A 59 18.71 9.16 7.96
CA VAL A 59 17.61 8.29 7.54
C VAL A 59 17.82 6.89 8.13
N ARG A 60 16.73 6.28 8.56
CA ARG A 60 16.71 4.92 9.11
C ARG A 60 15.69 4.10 8.34
N TYR A 61 16.12 2.94 7.85
CA TYR A 61 15.23 2.05 7.12
C TYR A 61 15.53 0.58 7.42
N MET A 62 14.52 -0.24 7.23
CA MET A 62 14.59 -1.70 7.35
C MET A 62 15.00 -2.29 6.00
N GLU A 63 15.94 -3.20 6.02
CA GLU A 63 16.31 -4.03 4.87
C GLU A 63 16.47 -5.49 5.30
N SER A 64 16.27 -6.41 4.38
CA SER A 64 16.54 -7.83 4.59
C SER A 64 17.77 -8.20 3.79
N VAL A 65 18.76 -8.76 4.45
CA VAL A 65 20.03 -9.17 3.85
C VAL A 65 20.18 -10.68 3.91
N GLU A 66 20.80 -11.23 2.90
CA GLU A 66 21.16 -12.65 2.86
C GLU A 66 22.40 -12.90 3.72
N VAL A 67 22.31 -13.88 4.59
CA VAL A 67 23.40 -14.32 5.46
C VAL A 67 23.56 -15.82 5.27
N ALA A 68 24.80 -16.30 5.19
CA ALA A 68 25.08 -17.73 5.11
C ALA A 68 24.49 -18.49 6.30
N ASP A 69 23.86 -19.62 6.03
CA ASP A 69 23.28 -20.52 7.01
C ASP A 69 23.81 -21.95 6.80
N GLY A 70 24.92 -22.24 7.46
CA GLY A 70 25.72 -23.44 7.21
C GLY A 70 26.50 -23.40 5.89
N ASP A 71 26.91 -24.57 5.39
CA ASP A 71 27.78 -24.68 4.21
C ASP A 71 27.05 -24.43 2.88
N PHE A 72 25.73 -24.61 2.84
CA PHE A 72 24.94 -24.56 1.61
C PHE A 72 23.65 -23.73 1.72
N GLY A 73 23.31 -23.28 2.94
CA GLY A 73 22.09 -22.52 3.20
C GLY A 73 22.30 -21.01 3.16
N VAL A 74 21.21 -20.28 2.85
CA VAL A 74 21.14 -18.82 2.96
C VAL A 74 19.85 -18.48 3.70
N LYS A 75 19.97 -17.62 4.71
CA LYS A 75 18.81 -17.07 5.41
C LYS A 75 18.71 -15.55 5.23
N LEU A 76 17.48 -15.05 5.15
CA LEU A 76 17.21 -13.62 5.17
C LEU A 76 17.15 -13.13 6.61
N VAL A 77 17.93 -12.10 6.90
CA VAL A 77 17.97 -11.46 8.22
C VAL A 77 17.58 -10.01 8.07
N ASP A 78 16.58 -9.59 8.85
CA ASP A 78 16.16 -8.20 8.90
C ASP A 78 17.14 -7.36 9.71
N GLN A 79 17.56 -6.25 9.13
CA GLN A 79 18.41 -5.27 9.82
C GLN A 79 17.91 -3.85 9.59
N VAL A 80 18.23 -2.98 10.54
CA VAL A 80 18.01 -1.53 10.41
C VAL A 80 19.32 -0.90 9.97
N ARG A 81 19.29 -0.19 8.84
CA ARG A 81 20.40 0.64 8.41
C ARG A 81 20.11 2.09 8.75
N VAL A 82 21.10 2.74 9.33
CA VAL A 82 21.11 4.16 9.68
C VAL A 82 22.17 4.84 8.83
N LEU A 83 21.77 5.82 8.04
CA LEU A 83 22.66 6.65 7.22
C LEU A 83 22.75 8.05 7.82
N GLU A 84 23.96 8.57 7.89
CA GLU A 84 24.28 9.94 8.26
C GLU A 84 25.31 10.50 7.26
N PRO A 85 25.46 11.81 7.10
CA PRO A 85 26.52 12.35 6.26
C PRO A 85 27.88 11.80 6.70
N GLY A 86 28.61 11.17 5.79
CA GLY A 86 29.93 10.60 6.04
C GLY A 86 29.95 9.27 6.79
N SER A 87 28.82 8.70 7.22
CA SER A 87 28.82 7.45 7.96
C SER A 87 27.54 6.63 7.80
N TRP A 88 27.67 5.34 8.07
CA TRP A 88 26.52 4.44 8.14
C TRP A 88 26.71 3.42 9.27
N ARG A 89 25.60 2.90 9.80
CA ARG A 89 25.57 1.85 10.81
C ARG A 89 24.43 0.89 10.54
N THR A 90 24.63 -0.39 10.86
CA THR A 90 23.58 -1.40 10.80
C THR A 90 23.32 -1.99 12.18
N TYR A 91 22.08 -2.34 12.43
CA TYR A 91 21.64 -2.95 13.67
C TYR A 91 20.82 -4.18 13.36
N ARG A 92 21.06 -5.27 14.10
CA ARG A 92 20.30 -6.49 14.03
C ARG A 92 19.64 -6.80 15.36
N LYS A 93 18.51 -7.50 15.29
CA LYS A 93 17.86 -8.01 16.48
C LYS A 93 18.35 -9.43 16.72
N PRO A 94 18.79 -9.78 17.96
CA PRO A 94 19.17 -11.13 18.29
C PRO A 94 18.03 -12.13 18.08
N GLU A 95 18.31 -13.37 17.66
CA GLU A 95 17.30 -14.41 17.40
C GLU A 95 16.42 -14.72 18.61
N LYS A 96 16.98 -14.64 19.81
CA LYS A 96 16.25 -14.86 21.09
C LYS A 96 15.43 -13.67 21.55
N GLY A 97 15.29 -12.63 20.72
CA GLY A 97 14.65 -11.38 21.10
C GLY A 97 15.57 -10.47 21.94
N GLY A 98 15.18 -9.23 22.15
CA GLY A 98 15.95 -8.24 22.89
C GLY A 98 16.11 -6.92 22.18
N ALA A 99 17.02 -6.08 22.65
CA ALA A 99 17.34 -4.79 22.06
C ALA A 99 18.12 -4.95 20.74
N TRP A 100 18.01 -3.97 19.88
CA TRP A 100 18.80 -3.88 18.65
C TRP A 100 20.29 -3.70 18.98
N VAL A 101 21.13 -4.53 18.40
CA VAL A 101 22.59 -4.52 18.60
C VAL A 101 23.28 -4.03 17.32
N ALA A 102 24.28 -3.19 17.49
CA ALA A 102 25.10 -2.75 16.37
C ALA A 102 25.86 -3.95 15.77
N GLU A 103 25.73 -4.13 14.46
CA GLU A 103 26.34 -5.23 13.70
C GLU A 103 27.57 -4.76 12.94
N ALA A 104 27.42 -3.68 12.19
CA ALA A 104 28.48 -3.12 11.38
C ALA A 104 28.36 -1.59 11.28
N SER A 105 29.48 -0.94 10.99
CA SER A 105 29.56 0.50 10.72
C SER A 105 30.64 0.79 9.71
N GLY A 106 30.52 1.93 9.04
CA GLY A 106 31.54 2.39 8.11
C GLY A 106 31.45 3.89 7.89
N SER A 107 32.48 4.42 7.26
CA SER A 107 32.58 5.83 6.88
C SER A 107 32.62 5.98 5.36
N THR A 108 32.16 7.11 4.87
CA THR A 108 32.22 7.52 3.48
C THR A 108 32.77 8.95 3.41
N ASN A 109 33.34 9.34 2.26
CA ASN A 109 33.78 10.70 2.05
C ASN A 109 32.65 11.66 1.61
N LEU A 110 31.41 11.19 1.63
CA LEU A 110 30.27 11.98 1.21
C LEU A 110 29.82 12.91 2.34
N THR A 111 29.69 14.18 2.05
CA THR A 111 29.18 15.21 2.98
C THR A 111 27.65 15.24 3.05
N TYR A 112 26.98 14.36 2.33
CA TYR A 112 25.53 14.21 2.25
C TYR A 112 25.13 12.73 2.20
N ILE A 113 23.90 12.42 2.53
CA ILE A 113 23.34 11.08 2.37
C ILE A 113 22.93 10.91 0.90
N PRO A 114 23.44 9.88 0.18
CA PRO A 114 23.14 9.65 -1.24
C PRO A 114 21.73 9.07 -1.43
N TRP A 115 20.72 9.84 -1.07
CA TRP A 115 19.33 9.48 -1.00
C TRP A 115 18.46 10.42 -1.82
N VAL A 116 17.71 9.88 -2.75
CA VAL A 116 16.78 10.62 -3.60
C VAL A 116 15.35 10.14 -3.33
N THR A 117 14.44 11.07 -3.11
CA THR A 117 13.03 10.77 -2.93
C THR A 117 12.23 11.23 -4.15
N PHE A 118 11.54 10.30 -4.78
CA PHE A 118 10.60 10.56 -5.86
C PHE A 118 9.21 10.73 -5.28
N TYR A 119 8.49 11.76 -5.71
CA TYR A 119 7.18 12.14 -5.17
C TYR A 119 6.12 12.15 -6.24
N THR A 120 4.92 11.69 -5.88
CA THR A 120 3.68 11.97 -6.59
C THR A 120 2.78 12.79 -5.67
N GLY A 121 2.78 14.13 -5.82
CA GLY A 121 2.04 15.03 -4.94
C GLY A 121 2.77 15.29 -3.61
N ARG A 122 3.97 15.86 -3.68
CA ARG A 122 4.78 16.25 -2.51
C ARG A 122 4.04 17.23 -1.61
N THR A 123 3.99 16.93 -0.31
CA THR A 123 3.42 17.81 0.73
C THR A 123 4.47 18.36 1.68
N GLY A 124 5.66 17.73 1.74
CA GLY A 124 6.78 18.14 2.58
C GLY A 124 7.99 17.22 2.40
N PRO A 125 9.06 17.42 3.18
CA PRO A 125 10.20 16.52 3.17
C PRO A 125 9.79 15.08 3.54
N MET A 126 10.11 14.12 2.68
CA MET A 126 9.78 12.69 2.86
C MET A 126 8.27 12.41 3.07
N THR A 127 7.40 13.35 2.67
CA THR A 127 5.95 13.22 2.78
C THR A 127 5.25 13.54 1.46
N ALA A 128 4.22 12.78 1.13
CA ALA A 128 3.45 12.97 -0.08
C ALA A 128 2.00 12.51 0.12
N LYS A 129 1.08 13.12 -0.60
CA LYS A 129 -0.32 12.68 -0.69
C LYS A 129 -0.46 11.83 -1.96
N PRO A 130 -0.82 10.54 -1.85
CA PRO A 130 -1.04 9.72 -3.04
C PRO A 130 -2.18 10.30 -3.89
N PRO A 131 -2.00 10.45 -5.20
CA PRO A 131 -3.03 11.02 -6.06
C PRO A 131 -4.31 10.16 -6.11
N LEU A 132 -4.18 8.85 -5.93
CA LEU A 132 -5.31 7.89 -5.91
C LEU A 132 -5.91 7.65 -4.52
N LEU A 133 -5.60 8.48 -3.51
CA LEU A 133 -6.08 8.24 -2.14
C LEU A 133 -7.60 8.34 -2.05
N GLU A 134 -8.19 9.34 -2.70
CA GLU A 134 -9.64 9.52 -2.75
C GLU A 134 -10.33 8.32 -3.40
N LEU A 135 -9.83 7.90 -4.56
CA LEU A 135 -10.34 6.73 -5.26
C LEU A 135 -10.20 5.44 -4.43
N ALA A 136 -9.12 5.29 -3.67
CA ALA A 136 -8.93 4.12 -2.80
C ALA A 136 -9.98 4.08 -1.68
N HIS A 137 -10.32 5.23 -1.08
CA HIS A 137 -11.39 5.29 -0.06
C HIS A 137 -12.76 4.99 -0.65
N LEU A 138 -13.08 5.54 -1.83
CA LEU A 138 -14.32 5.23 -2.54
C LEU A 138 -14.42 3.75 -2.88
N ASN A 139 -13.31 3.13 -3.30
CA ASN A 139 -13.28 1.69 -3.61
C ASN A 139 -13.57 0.82 -2.38
N VAL A 140 -13.02 1.16 -1.21
CA VAL A 140 -13.33 0.45 0.04
C VAL A 140 -14.82 0.61 0.40
N LYS A 141 -15.35 1.82 0.29
CA LYS A 141 -16.78 2.10 0.53
C LYS A 141 -17.67 1.30 -0.43
N HIS A 142 -17.31 1.26 -1.73
CA HIS A 142 -18.05 0.49 -2.73
C HIS A 142 -18.04 -1.01 -2.40
N TRP A 143 -16.88 -1.56 -2.02
CA TRP A 143 -16.79 -2.98 -1.62
C TRP A 143 -17.66 -3.31 -0.42
N GLN A 144 -17.69 -2.45 0.62
CA GLN A 144 -18.54 -2.61 1.79
C GLN A 144 -20.02 -2.55 1.40
N SER A 145 -20.43 -1.53 0.64
CA SER A 145 -21.82 -1.37 0.20
C SER A 145 -22.28 -2.51 -0.72
N GLN A 146 -21.39 -3.03 -1.57
CA GLN A 146 -21.67 -4.20 -2.40
C GLN A 146 -21.93 -5.45 -1.53
N SER A 147 -21.12 -5.68 -0.51
CA SER A 147 -21.29 -6.79 0.42
C SER A 147 -22.63 -6.72 1.18
N ASP A 148 -23.01 -5.52 1.61
CA ASP A 148 -24.31 -5.30 2.27
C ASP A 148 -25.49 -5.55 1.32
N GLN A 149 -25.36 -5.11 0.06
CA GLN A 149 -26.36 -5.34 -0.99
C GLN A 149 -26.50 -6.84 -1.30
N ASP A 150 -25.40 -7.57 -1.37
CA ASP A 150 -25.42 -9.02 -1.62
C ASP A 150 -26.09 -9.77 -0.46
N ASN A 151 -25.84 -9.37 0.79
CA ASN A 151 -26.52 -9.91 1.97
C ASN A 151 -28.02 -9.62 1.94
N LEU A 152 -28.41 -8.38 1.60
CA LEU A 152 -29.82 -8.00 1.47
C LEU A 152 -30.51 -8.84 0.40
N LEU A 153 -29.88 -9.02 -0.76
CA LEU A 153 -30.37 -9.85 -1.85
C LEU A 153 -30.51 -11.31 -1.45
N HIS A 154 -29.56 -11.84 -0.67
CA HIS A 154 -29.62 -13.21 -0.18
C HIS A 154 -30.88 -13.45 0.68
N VAL A 155 -31.16 -12.55 1.62
CA VAL A 155 -32.33 -12.62 2.48
C VAL A 155 -33.64 -12.38 1.69
N ALA A 156 -33.64 -11.37 0.82
CA ALA A 156 -34.82 -10.97 0.07
C ALA A 156 -35.30 -12.02 -0.96
N ARG A 157 -34.43 -12.93 -1.39
CA ARG A 157 -34.79 -14.03 -2.32
C ARG A 157 -35.58 -15.15 -1.68
N VAL A 158 -35.63 -15.20 -0.36
CA VAL A 158 -36.35 -16.24 0.38
C VAL A 158 -37.61 -15.66 0.94
N PRO A 159 -38.78 -15.93 0.31
CA PRO A 159 -40.06 -15.49 0.86
C PRO A 159 -40.33 -16.19 2.19
N LEU A 160 -40.83 -15.45 3.17
CA LEU A 160 -41.17 -15.97 4.47
C LEU A 160 -42.65 -16.40 4.46
N LEU A 161 -42.91 -17.65 4.80
CA LEU A 161 -44.28 -18.14 4.95
C LEU A 161 -44.71 -17.94 6.40
N PHE A 162 -45.72 -17.10 6.60
CA PHE A 162 -46.42 -16.95 7.87
C PHE A 162 -47.70 -17.78 7.85
N VAL A 163 -47.89 -18.57 8.89
CA VAL A 163 -49.11 -19.38 9.11
C VAL A 163 -49.76 -18.86 10.37
N PHE A 164 -51.00 -18.45 10.25
CA PHE A 164 -51.85 -17.99 11.36
C PHE A 164 -52.89 -19.07 11.64
N THR A 165 -52.84 -19.72 12.81
CA THR A 165 -53.76 -20.75 13.24
C THR A 165 -53.82 -20.82 14.75
N ASP A 166 -55.01 -21.02 15.31
CA ASP A 166 -55.23 -21.26 16.74
C ASP A 166 -54.97 -22.71 17.15
N ASN A 167 -54.63 -23.59 16.19
CA ASN A 167 -54.33 -24.98 16.46
C ASN A 167 -52.83 -25.17 16.68
N GLU A 168 -52.41 -25.36 17.92
CA GLU A 168 -51.01 -25.55 18.32
C GLU A 168 -50.39 -26.87 17.81
N GLU A 169 -51.22 -27.86 17.46
CA GLU A 169 -50.75 -29.16 16.93
C GLU A 169 -50.59 -29.16 15.39
N PHE A 170 -50.89 -28.02 14.73
CA PHE A 170 -50.82 -27.95 13.27
C PHE A 170 -49.38 -28.04 12.76
N GLN A 171 -49.11 -29.07 11.97
CA GLN A 171 -47.83 -29.26 11.30
C GLN A 171 -47.95 -28.89 9.81
N LEU A 172 -47.17 -27.87 9.40
CA LEU A 172 -47.07 -27.47 8.00
C LEU A 172 -45.96 -28.25 7.31
N THR A 173 -46.33 -29.01 6.28
CA THR A 173 -45.34 -29.64 5.38
C THR A 173 -45.25 -28.83 4.10
N ILE A 174 -44.04 -28.26 3.85
CA ILE A 174 -43.74 -27.49 2.63
C ILE A 174 -43.05 -28.42 1.64
N SER A 175 -43.69 -28.69 0.50
CA SER A 175 -43.13 -29.47 -0.59
C SER A 175 -43.73 -29.01 -1.91
N SER A 176 -42.97 -29.09 -2.98
CA SER A 176 -43.46 -28.76 -4.33
C SER A 176 -44.54 -29.73 -4.85
N ALA A 177 -44.69 -30.90 -4.19
CA ALA A 177 -45.60 -31.97 -4.61
C ALA A 177 -46.72 -32.28 -3.61
N SER A 178 -46.81 -31.55 -2.49
CA SER A 178 -47.85 -31.78 -1.46
C SER A 178 -48.64 -30.55 -1.18
N ALA A 179 -49.97 -30.71 -1.09
CA ALA A 179 -50.90 -29.68 -0.59
C ALA A 179 -51.17 -29.95 0.88
N THR A 180 -50.97 -28.96 1.72
CA THR A 180 -51.29 -29.03 3.14
C THR A 180 -52.71 -28.51 3.36
N ARG A 181 -53.54 -29.30 4.05
CA ARG A 181 -54.90 -28.89 4.40
C ARG A 181 -54.85 -27.93 5.60
N MET A 182 -55.30 -26.70 5.42
CA MET A 182 -55.39 -25.70 6.49
C MET A 182 -56.59 -25.95 7.40
N PRO A 183 -56.52 -25.67 8.71
CA PRO A 183 -57.67 -25.55 9.60
C PRO A 183 -58.65 -24.53 9.08
N LYS A 184 -59.94 -24.67 9.46
CA LYS A 184 -61.04 -23.85 8.94
C LYS A 184 -60.84 -22.34 9.21
N ASP A 185 -60.16 -22.01 10.29
CA ASP A 185 -59.84 -20.65 10.72
C ASP A 185 -58.37 -20.27 10.48
N GLY A 186 -57.59 -21.13 9.80
CA GLY A 186 -56.19 -20.92 9.47
C GLY A 186 -56.01 -20.08 8.19
N ASN A 187 -55.00 -19.24 8.20
CA ASN A 187 -54.56 -18.49 7.02
C ASN A 187 -53.04 -18.63 6.85
N ALA A 188 -52.59 -18.65 5.62
CA ALA A 188 -51.18 -18.65 5.29
C ALA A 188 -50.86 -17.56 4.27
N LYS A 189 -49.80 -16.79 4.53
CA LYS A 189 -49.40 -15.70 3.65
C LYS A 189 -47.88 -15.72 3.45
N TYR A 190 -47.47 -15.67 2.20
CA TYR A 190 -46.10 -15.35 1.89
C TYR A 190 -45.87 -13.86 2.07
N VAL A 191 -44.83 -13.53 2.84
CA VAL A 191 -44.35 -12.16 2.99
C VAL A 191 -43.04 -12.05 2.24
N GLU A 192 -43.05 -11.23 1.21
CA GLU A 192 -41.90 -10.95 0.40
C GLU A 192 -41.35 -9.56 0.72
N HIS A 193 -40.07 -9.36 0.51
CA HIS A 193 -39.45 -8.05 0.62
C HIS A 193 -39.97 -7.13 -0.50
N THR A 194 -40.37 -5.91 -0.19
CA THR A 194 -40.95 -4.95 -1.16
C THR A 194 -40.03 -4.54 -2.29
N GLY A 195 -38.74 -4.86 -2.21
CA GLY A 195 -37.72 -4.52 -3.22
C GLY A 195 -37.24 -3.07 -3.22
N ALA A 196 -37.93 -2.16 -2.52
CA ALA A 196 -37.57 -0.74 -2.52
C ALA A 196 -36.16 -0.49 -1.98
N ALA A 197 -35.75 -1.16 -0.89
CA ALA A 197 -34.40 -1.06 -0.34
C ALA A 197 -33.34 -1.65 -1.28
N ILE A 198 -33.68 -2.68 -2.05
CA ILE A 198 -32.79 -3.30 -3.04
C ILE A 198 -32.48 -2.31 -4.17
N THR A 199 -33.51 -1.62 -4.66
CA THR A 199 -33.34 -0.61 -5.72
C THR A 199 -32.53 0.57 -5.21
N ALA A 200 -32.85 1.12 -4.03
CA ALA A 200 -32.09 2.22 -3.43
C ALA A 200 -30.61 1.84 -3.19
N GLY A 201 -30.34 0.61 -2.75
CA GLY A 201 -28.96 0.12 -2.59
C GLY A 201 -28.19 0.04 -3.91
N ARG A 202 -28.85 -0.45 -4.97
CA ARG A 202 -28.26 -0.50 -6.32
C ARG A 202 -27.98 0.90 -6.87
N ASP A 203 -28.88 1.84 -6.68
CA ASP A 203 -28.71 3.22 -7.14
C ASP A 203 -27.55 3.89 -6.40
N SER A 204 -27.44 3.70 -5.08
CA SER A 204 -26.31 4.17 -4.29
C SER A 204 -24.95 3.56 -4.75
N LEU A 205 -24.93 2.29 -5.17
CA LEU A 205 -23.71 1.67 -5.74
C LEU A 205 -23.33 2.29 -7.09
N ASN A 206 -24.32 2.60 -7.93
CA ASN A 206 -24.08 3.29 -9.21
C ASN A 206 -23.51 4.71 -8.97
N ASP A 207 -24.05 5.46 -8.02
CA ASP A 207 -23.53 6.77 -7.63
C ASP A 207 -22.07 6.68 -7.17
N LEU A 208 -21.70 5.66 -6.38
CA LEU A 208 -20.33 5.41 -5.96
C LEU A 208 -19.40 5.10 -7.15
N VAL A 209 -19.86 4.36 -8.15
CA VAL A 209 -19.10 4.08 -9.37
C VAL A 209 -18.84 5.38 -10.15
N ASP A 210 -19.82 6.26 -10.22
CA ASP A 210 -19.68 7.55 -10.91
C ASP A 210 -18.75 8.49 -10.14
N ASP A 211 -18.82 8.53 -8.81
CA ASP A 211 -17.85 9.22 -7.96
C ASP A 211 -16.41 8.70 -8.17
N MET A 212 -16.23 7.39 -8.28
CA MET A 212 -14.94 6.77 -8.56
C MET A 212 -14.40 7.16 -9.95
N ARG A 213 -15.27 7.20 -10.97
CA ARG A 213 -14.91 7.67 -12.32
C ARG A 213 -14.49 9.15 -12.30
N MET A 214 -15.23 9.99 -11.58
CA MET A 214 -14.88 11.41 -11.42
C MET A 214 -13.56 11.60 -10.69
N ALA A 215 -13.31 10.85 -9.61
CA ALA A 215 -12.04 10.89 -8.88
C ALA A 215 -10.85 10.46 -9.78
N GLY A 216 -11.04 9.46 -10.65
CA GLY A 216 -10.05 9.05 -11.65
C GLY A 216 -9.81 10.10 -12.74
N ALA A 217 -10.89 10.74 -13.22
CA ALA A 217 -10.79 11.79 -14.25
C ALA A 217 -10.09 13.06 -13.74
N LYS A 218 -10.29 13.45 -12.48
CA LYS A 218 -9.57 14.56 -11.84
C LYS A 218 -8.06 14.39 -11.87
N LEU A 219 -7.57 13.16 -11.80
CA LEU A 219 -6.16 12.81 -11.90
C LEU A 219 -5.58 13.15 -13.28
N LEU A 220 -6.30 12.78 -14.34
CA LEU A 220 -5.89 13.06 -15.71
C LEU A 220 -5.93 14.58 -16.03
N GLN A 221 -6.88 15.31 -15.43
CA GLN A 221 -6.95 16.76 -15.59
C GLN A 221 -5.82 17.50 -14.86
N LYS A 222 -5.38 16.99 -13.70
CA LYS A 222 -4.31 17.59 -12.91
C LYS A 222 -2.96 17.53 -13.62
N ASP A 223 -2.70 16.41 -14.31
CA ASP A 223 -1.49 16.27 -15.12
C ASP A 223 -1.49 17.22 -16.33
N LYS A 224 -2.64 17.44 -16.96
CA LYS A 224 -2.76 18.42 -18.06
C LYS A 224 -2.50 19.87 -17.60
N GLN A 225 -2.91 20.24 -16.38
CA GLN A 225 -2.61 21.56 -15.82
C GLN A 225 -1.13 21.73 -15.47
N ALA A 226 -0.49 20.69 -14.92
CA ALA A 226 0.94 20.73 -14.62
C ALA A 226 1.80 20.86 -15.89
N VAL A 227 1.42 20.15 -16.96
CA VAL A 227 2.09 20.26 -18.27
C VAL A 227 1.88 21.64 -18.90
N LYS A 228 0.67 22.20 -18.81
CA LYS A 228 0.40 23.58 -19.30
C LYS A 228 1.22 24.63 -18.57
N THR A 229 1.31 24.52 -17.24
CA THR A 229 2.07 25.48 -16.41
C THR A 229 3.56 25.41 -16.71
N ALA A 230 4.12 24.21 -16.94
CA ALA A 230 5.52 24.05 -17.33
C ALA A 230 5.81 24.59 -18.75
N ALA A 231 4.89 24.40 -19.69
CA ALA A 231 5.04 24.93 -21.05
C ALA A 231 4.92 26.48 -21.06
N GLN A 232 4.01 27.05 -20.29
CA GLN A 232 3.89 28.51 -20.14
C GLN A 232 5.12 29.12 -19.48
N ALA A 233 5.66 28.49 -18.44
CA ALA A 233 6.89 28.97 -17.80
C ALA A 233 8.12 28.92 -18.74
N ASN A 234 8.19 27.95 -19.63
CA ASN A 234 9.24 27.88 -20.66
C ASN A 234 9.06 28.92 -21.77
N GLU A 235 7.82 29.25 -22.15
CA GLU A 235 7.56 30.33 -23.12
C GLU A 235 7.86 31.70 -22.54
N GLU A 236 7.56 31.97 -21.29
CA GLU A 236 7.91 33.20 -20.59
C GLU A 236 9.43 33.37 -20.43
N ALA A 237 10.15 32.28 -20.10
CA ALA A 237 11.61 32.28 -20.01
C ALA A 237 12.33 32.41 -21.37
N ALA A 238 11.63 32.20 -22.48
CA ALA A 238 12.18 32.39 -23.82
C ALA A 238 11.92 33.79 -24.42
N GLN A 239 11.15 34.61 -23.70
CA GLN A 239 10.84 36.00 -24.10
C GLN A 239 11.64 37.06 -23.30
N GLU A 240 12.42 36.65 -22.28
CA GLU A 240 13.44 37.47 -21.59
C GLU A 240 14.85 37.19 -22.17
#